data_ebdda7d91593fc70b584a0f3a3efa005
#
_entry.id   ebdda7d91593fc70b584a0f3a3efa005
#
_cell.length_a   1.000
_cell.length_b   1.000
_cell.length_c   1.000
_cell.angle_alpha   90.00
_cell.angle_beta   90.00
_cell.angle_gamma   90.00
#
_symmetry.space_group_name_H-M   'P 1'
#
loop_
_entity.id
_entity.type
_entity.pdbx_description
1 polymer ?
#
loop_
_entity_poly.entity_id
_entity_poly.type
_entity_poly.pdbx_seq_one_letter_code
_entity_poly.pdbx_strand_id
1 'polypeptide(L)'
;MRLSILRAPGIYAETRLPLDRLRHGTPVLRAEDDVFTNHIHADDLARAAVAAAFRGRPNRAYNITDDAEFKMGSWFDTIADAFHLPRPPRVSWDEAEARVAPMMLSFMSESRRLTNTRMKRELRLRLKYPTPDVMLAEVAPPALKKQMALPL
;
A
#
# COMPACT_ATOMS: atom_id res chain seq x y z
N MET A 1 28.35 -2.99 -18.73
CA MET A 1 27.55 -2.15 -17.78
C MET A 1 26.90 -3.06 -16.74
N ARG A 2 26.93 -2.71 -15.46
CA ARG A 2 26.26 -3.49 -14.40
C ARG A 2 24.90 -2.84 -14.16
N LEU A 3 23.82 -3.57 -14.42
CA LEU A 3 22.44 -3.06 -14.25
C LEU A 3 21.70 -3.88 -13.21
N SER A 4 21.09 -3.22 -12.23
CA SER A 4 20.10 -3.82 -11.34
C SER A 4 18.76 -3.12 -11.55
N ILE A 5 17.71 -3.89 -11.69
CA ILE A 5 16.35 -3.37 -11.93
C ILE A 5 15.57 -3.46 -10.61
N LEU A 6 15.07 -2.35 -10.12
CA LEU A 6 14.18 -2.29 -8.96
C LEU A 6 12.75 -2.13 -9.44
N ARG A 7 11.90 -3.11 -9.13
CA ARG A 7 10.47 -3.09 -9.43
C ARG A 7 9.73 -2.65 -8.18
N ALA A 8 9.36 -1.36 -8.15
CA ALA A 8 8.61 -0.78 -7.04
C ALA A 8 7.11 -0.80 -7.34
N PRO A 9 6.27 -1.34 -6.43
CA PRO A 9 4.82 -1.29 -6.54
C PRO A 9 4.27 0.04 -6.02
N GLY A 10 3.09 0.03 -5.41
CA GLY A 10 2.53 1.21 -4.76
C GLY A 10 3.43 1.76 -3.65
N ILE A 11 3.88 3.00 -3.81
CA ILE A 11 4.76 3.65 -2.83
C ILE A 11 3.91 4.44 -1.85
N TYR A 12 4.03 4.14 -0.55
CA TYR A 12 3.36 4.90 0.50
C TYR A 12 4.36 5.60 1.43
N ALA A 13 3.89 6.65 2.06
CA ALA A 13 4.55 7.42 3.10
C ALA A 13 3.48 8.24 3.83
N GLU A 14 3.83 8.88 4.93
CA GLU A 14 2.93 9.76 5.68
C GLU A 14 2.21 10.78 4.78
N THR A 15 2.95 11.45 3.89
CA THR A 15 2.43 12.48 2.98
C THR A 15 1.83 11.91 1.68
N ARG A 16 1.77 10.59 1.53
CA ARG A 16 1.34 9.91 0.31
C ARG A 16 0.22 8.91 0.53
N LEU A 17 -0.43 8.97 1.68
CA LEU A 17 -1.63 8.17 1.94
C LEU A 17 -2.81 8.68 1.10
N PRO A 18 -3.69 7.81 0.60
CA PRO A 18 -4.82 8.18 -0.25
C PRO A 18 -6.00 8.75 0.55
N LEU A 19 -5.74 9.67 1.50
CA LEU A 19 -6.75 10.20 2.41
C LEU A 19 -7.83 10.98 1.68
N ASP A 20 -7.47 11.75 0.65
CA ASP A 20 -8.44 12.52 -0.14
C ASP A 20 -9.39 11.60 -0.90
N ARG A 21 -8.89 10.49 -1.42
CA ARG A 21 -9.72 9.48 -2.05
C ARG A 21 -10.73 8.87 -1.08
N LEU A 22 -10.32 8.60 0.15
CA LEU A 22 -11.22 8.14 1.22
C LEU A 22 -12.25 9.19 1.59
N ARG A 23 -11.85 10.46 1.76
CA ARG A 23 -12.76 11.57 2.07
C ARG A 23 -13.82 11.79 0.99
N HIS A 24 -13.46 11.59 -0.27
CA HIS A 24 -14.39 11.70 -1.40
C HIS A 24 -15.26 10.45 -1.59
N GLY A 25 -15.09 9.41 -0.78
CA GLY A 25 -15.87 8.19 -0.89
C GLY A 25 -15.69 7.46 -2.22
N THR A 26 -14.49 7.55 -2.82
CA THR A 26 -14.19 6.83 -4.07
C THR A 26 -14.32 5.33 -3.84
N PRO A 27 -15.14 4.62 -4.62
CA PRO A 27 -15.42 3.21 -4.37
C PRO A 27 -14.20 2.32 -4.65
N VAL A 28 -14.23 1.14 -4.03
CA VAL A 28 -13.34 0.02 -4.30
C VAL A 28 -14.16 -1.21 -4.67
N LEU A 29 -13.54 -2.22 -5.25
CA LEU A 29 -14.25 -3.43 -5.65
C LEU A 29 -14.74 -4.23 -4.44
N ARG A 30 -15.86 -4.92 -4.61
CA ARG A 30 -16.35 -5.91 -3.65
C ARG A 30 -15.38 -7.11 -3.58
N ALA A 31 -15.49 -7.91 -2.52
CA ALA A 31 -14.52 -8.95 -2.20
C ALA A 31 -14.28 -9.98 -3.31
N GLU A 32 -15.31 -10.28 -4.10
CA GLU A 32 -15.27 -11.24 -5.20
C GLU A 32 -14.45 -10.73 -6.39
N ASP A 33 -14.52 -9.43 -6.65
CA ASP A 33 -13.88 -8.77 -7.79
C ASP A 33 -12.54 -8.12 -7.40
N ASP A 34 -12.20 -8.09 -6.09
CA ASP A 34 -11.05 -7.36 -5.55
C ASP A 34 -9.71 -8.05 -5.84
N VAL A 35 -8.70 -7.24 -6.09
CA VAL A 35 -7.38 -7.65 -6.55
C VAL A 35 -6.31 -7.51 -5.48
N PHE A 36 -5.29 -8.36 -5.52
CA PHE A 36 -4.11 -8.21 -4.70
C PHE A 36 -3.27 -7.03 -5.15
N THR A 37 -2.86 -6.22 -4.18
CA THR A 37 -1.98 -5.07 -4.37
C THR A 37 -0.73 -5.21 -3.51
N ASN A 38 0.36 -4.60 -3.94
CA ASN A 38 1.62 -4.65 -3.24
C ASN A 38 2.07 -3.23 -2.96
N HIS A 39 2.80 -3.05 -1.86
CA HIS A 39 3.23 -1.74 -1.41
C HIS A 39 4.67 -1.75 -0.93
N ILE A 40 5.27 -0.58 -0.81
CA ILE A 40 6.56 -0.35 -0.18
C ILE A 40 6.58 1.05 0.43
N HIS A 41 7.11 1.19 1.63
CA HIS A 41 7.35 2.50 2.22
C HIS A 41 8.48 3.24 1.48
N ALA A 42 8.33 4.54 1.29
CA ALA A 42 9.30 5.36 0.56
C ALA A 42 10.72 5.28 1.13
N ASP A 43 10.88 5.26 2.46
CA ASP A 43 12.19 5.10 3.11
C ASP A 43 12.82 3.74 2.78
N ASP A 44 12.04 2.67 2.78
CA ASP A 44 12.55 1.34 2.47
C ASP A 44 12.88 1.19 0.99
N LEU A 45 12.13 1.85 0.10
CA LEU A 45 12.51 1.94 -1.32
C LEU A 45 13.83 2.69 -1.51
N ALA A 46 14.03 3.81 -0.83
CA ALA A 46 15.29 4.56 -0.87
C ALA A 46 16.47 3.72 -0.35
N ARG A 47 16.27 3.02 0.76
CA ARG A 47 17.29 2.10 1.32
C ARG A 47 17.58 0.94 0.38
N ALA A 48 16.57 0.41 -0.30
CA ALA A 48 16.72 -0.63 -1.32
C ALA A 48 17.55 -0.13 -2.52
N ALA A 49 17.33 1.11 -2.96
CA ALA A 49 18.08 1.72 -4.07
C ALA A 49 19.56 1.86 -3.70
N VAL A 50 19.85 2.38 -2.50
CA VAL A 50 21.23 2.46 -1.99
C VAL A 50 21.86 1.06 -1.87
N ALA A 51 21.15 0.11 -1.27
CA ALA A 51 21.65 -1.27 -1.15
C ALA A 51 21.94 -1.92 -2.51
N ALA A 52 21.08 -1.67 -3.50
CA ALA A 52 21.27 -2.19 -4.85
C ALA A 52 22.48 -1.60 -5.57
N ALA A 53 22.80 -0.31 -5.33
CA ALA A 53 24.00 0.32 -5.89
C ALA A 53 25.29 -0.37 -5.43
N PHE A 54 25.35 -0.84 -4.18
CA PHE A 54 26.53 -1.49 -3.60
C PHE A 54 26.51 -3.02 -3.67
N ARG A 55 25.35 -3.65 -3.58
CA ARG A 55 25.18 -5.11 -3.44
C ARG A 55 24.41 -5.74 -4.59
N GLY A 56 23.83 -4.92 -5.47
CA GLY A 56 23.05 -5.41 -6.61
C GLY A 56 23.88 -6.28 -7.54
N ARG A 57 23.35 -7.43 -7.92
CA ARG A 57 23.99 -8.30 -8.90
C ARG A 57 23.75 -7.78 -10.32
N PRO A 58 24.70 -7.93 -11.22
CA PRO A 58 24.52 -7.55 -12.62
C PRO A 58 23.32 -8.25 -13.27
N ASN A 59 22.57 -7.50 -14.07
CA ASN A 59 21.42 -8.00 -14.83
C ASN A 59 20.36 -8.71 -13.95
N ARG A 60 20.11 -8.14 -12.76
CA ARG A 60 19.21 -8.71 -11.77
C ARG A 60 18.02 -7.80 -11.50
N ALA A 61 16.82 -8.37 -11.48
CA ALA A 61 15.60 -7.68 -11.07
C ALA A 61 15.25 -8.03 -9.62
N TYR A 62 14.86 -7.01 -8.85
CA TYR A 62 14.41 -7.12 -7.47
C TYR A 62 13.00 -6.55 -7.34
N ASN A 63 12.07 -7.33 -6.81
CA ASN A 63 10.78 -6.79 -6.37
C ASN A 63 11.00 -6.10 -5.01
N ILE A 64 10.75 -4.81 -4.97
CA ILE A 64 10.93 -4.00 -3.76
C ILE A 64 9.55 -3.79 -3.15
N THR A 65 9.11 -4.75 -2.34
CA THR A 65 7.81 -4.75 -1.69
C THR A 65 7.96 -5.07 -0.20
N ASP A 66 7.03 -4.60 0.61
CA ASP A 66 6.93 -4.95 2.02
C ASP A 66 6.44 -6.40 2.22
N ASP A 67 6.14 -6.78 3.47
CA ASP A 67 5.70 -8.14 3.82
C ASP A 67 4.18 -8.29 3.84
N ALA A 68 3.45 -7.20 3.62
CA ALA A 68 1.99 -7.23 3.66
C ALA A 68 1.41 -7.85 2.38
N GLU A 69 0.36 -8.63 2.56
CA GLU A 69 -0.45 -9.15 1.47
C GLU A 69 -1.86 -8.54 1.59
N PHE A 70 -2.10 -7.45 0.88
CA PHE A 70 -3.41 -6.80 0.86
C PHE A 70 -4.14 -7.03 -0.45
N LYS A 71 -5.45 -7.21 -0.35
CA LYS A 71 -6.35 -6.81 -1.42
C LYS A 71 -6.52 -5.29 -1.41
N MET A 72 -6.82 -4.68 -2.54
CA MET A 72 -6.92 -3.22 -2.66
C MET A 72 -7.96 -2.65 -1.68
N GLY A 73 -9.11 -3.29 -1.56
CA GLY A 73 -10.13 -2.87 -0.60
C GLY A 73 -9.66 -2.92 0.84
N SER A 74 -8.95 -3.98 1.23
CA SER A 74 -8.39 -4.11 2.59
C SER A 74 -7.33 -3.04 2.88
N TRP A 75 -6.51 -2.68 1.90
CA TRP A 75 -5.57 -1.57 2.01
C TRP A 75 -6.27 -0.26 2.35
N PHE A 76 -7.35 0.08 1.63
CA PHE A 76 -8.12 1.29 1.91
C PHE A 76 -8.85 1.24 3.24
N ASP A 77 -9.39 0.07 3.62
CA ASP A 77 -10.03 -0.10 4.92
C ASP A 77 -9.05 0.13 6.08
N THR A 78 -7.84 -0.42 5.98
CA THR A 78 -6.79 -0.25 6.99
C THR A 78 -6.44 1.23 7.20
N ILE A 79 -6.31 2.00 6.12
CA ILE A 79 -6.05 3.44 6.22
C ILE A 79 -7.27 4.18 6.77
N ALA A 80 -8.47 3.86 6.29
CA ALA A 80 -9.71 4.49 6.77
C ALA A 80 -9.89 4.31 8.28
N ASP A 81 -9.69 3.09 8.76
CA ASP A 81 -9.79 2.77 10.19
C ASP A 81 -8.75 3.53 11.01
N ALA A 82 -7.49 3.57 10.55
CA ALA A 82 -6.41 4.27 11.24
C ALA A 82 -6.69 5.78 11.37
N PHE A 83 -7.29 6.40 10.37
CA PHE A 83 -7.59 7.83 10.35
C PHE A 83 -9.03 8.18 10.73
N HIS A 84 -9.80 7.21 11.24
CA HIS A 84 -11.22 7.39 11.63
C HIS A 84 -12.10 7.95 10.49
N LEU A 85 -11.78 7.57 9.26
CA LEU A 85 -12.55 7.91 8.08
C LEU A 85 -13.54 6.78 7.74
N PRO A 86 -14.65 7.10 7.04
CA PRO A 86 -15.53 6.07 6.52
C PRO A 86 -14.77 5.13 5.56
N ARG A 87 -15.01 3.84 5.68
CA ARG A 87 -14.50 2.88 4.71
C ARG A 87 -15.12 3.15 3.34
N PRO A 88 -14.37 2.96 2.24
CA PRO A 88 -14.89 3.19 0.89
C PRO A 88 -16.04 2.24 0.56
N PRO A 89 -17.05 2.70 -0.19
CA PRO A 89 -18.14 1.84 -0.65
C PRO A 89 -17.62 0.72 -1.55
N ARG A 90 -18.26 -0.44 -1.46
CA ARG A 90 -17.97 -1.60 -2.30
C ARG A 90 -18.89 -1.62 -3.50
N VAL A 91 -18.30 -1.78 -4.67
CA VAL A 91 -19.03 -1.83 -5.94
C VAL A 91 -18.61 -3.04 -6.78
N SER A 92 -19.47 -3.44 -7.70
CA SER A 92 -19.12 -4.43 -8.71
C SER A 92 -18.14 -3.84 -9.73
N TRP A 93 -17.57 -4.70 -10.58
CA TRP A 93 -16.71 -4.23 -11.67
C TRP A 93 -17.48 -3.28 -12.62
N ASP A 94 -18.69 -3.64 -13.02
CA ASP A 94 -19.51 -2.83 -13.95
C ASP A 94 -19.84 -1.45 -13.37
N GLU A 95 -20.13 -1.39 -12.08
CA GLU A 95 -20.36 -0.13 -11.37
C GLU A 95 -19.08 0.71 -11.26
N ALA A 96 -17.91 0.05 -11.10
CA ALA A 96 -16.63 0.73 -11.06
C ALA A 96 -16.28 1.35 -12.42
N GLU A 97 -16.53 0.66 -13.52
CA GLU A 97 -16.31 1.19 -14.88
C GLU A 97 -17.09 2.50 -15.13
N ALA A 98 -18.29 2.61 -14.58
CA ALA A 98 -19.12 3.81 -14.73
C ALA A 98 -18.72 4.97 -13.82
N ARG A 99 -17.98 4.73 -12.73
CA ARG A 99 -17.76 5.70 -11.64
C ARG A 99 -16.29 6.05 -11.39
N VAL A 100 -15.36 5.27 -11.89
CA VAL A 100 -13.93 5.38 -11.57
C VAL A 100 -13.15 5.77 -12.82
N ALA A 101 -12.15 6.64 -12.66
CA ALA A 101 -11.32 7.09 -13.78
C ALA A 101 -10.57 5.91 -14.46
N PRO A 102 -10.40 5.94 -15.79
CA PRO A 102 -9.78 4.83 -16.55
C PRO A 102 -8.41 4.39 -16.04
N MET A 103 -7.58 5.33 -15.62
CA MET A 103 -6.27 5.02 -15.04
C MET A 103 -6.41 4.18 -13.76
N MET A 104 -7.39 4.48 -12.93
CA MET A 104 -7.64 3.73 -11.70
C MET A 104 -8.20 2.35 -11.98
N LEU A 105 -9.09 2.21 -12.99
CA LEU A 105 -9.59 0.91 -13.43
C LEU A 105 -8.45 -0.01 -13.90
N SER A 106 -7.44 0.54 -14.58
CA SER A 106 -6.27 -0.22 -14.97
C SER A 106 -5.54 -0.83 -13.76
N PHE A 107 -5.41 -0.09 -12.65
CA PHE A 107 -4.86 -0.66 -11.42
C PHE A 107 -5.77 -1.70 -10.77
N MET A 108 -7.08 -1.49 -10.83
CA MET A 108 -8.08 -2.42 -10.28
C MET A 108 -8.22 -3.71 -11.09
N SER A 109 -7.74 -3.75 -12.35
CA SER A 109 -7.78 -4.94 -13.21
C SER A 109 -6.58 -5.86 -13.02
N GLU A 110 -5.52 -5.42 -12.35
CA GLU A 110 -4.29 -6.18 -12.18
C GLU A 110 -4.16 -6.75 -10.77
N SER A 111 -4.18 -8.08 -10.67
CA SER A 111 -3.96 -8.79 -9.40
C SER A 111 -2.57 -9.43 -9.41
N ARG A 112 -1.71 -9.00 -8.48
CA ARG A 112 -0.35 -9.52 -8.36
C ARG A 112 0.04 -9.73 -6.89
N ARG A 113 0.72 -10.84 -6.64
CA ARG A 113 1.37 -11.12 -5.35
C ARG A 113 2.87 -11.22 -5.58
N LEU A 114 3.62 -10.27 -5.06
CA LEU A 114 5.07 -10.19 -5.22
C LEU A 114 5.77 -10.76 -3.97
N THR A 115 6.86 -11.47 -4.19
CA THR A 115 7.75 -11.89 -3.11
C THR A 115 8.99 -11.01 -3.05
N ASN A 116 9.44 -10.67 -1.86
CA ASN A 116 10.61 -9.83 -1.61
C ASN A 116 11.83 -10.63 -1.11
N THR A 117 11.76 -11.96 -1.13
CA THR A 117 12.82 -12.86 -0.63
C THR A 117 14.18 -12.56 -1.27
N ARG A 118 14.21 -12.30 -2.58
CA ARG A 118 15.44 -11.96 -3.29
C ARG A 118 16.04 -10.64 -2.81
N MET A 119 15.22 -9.61 -2.64
CA MET A 119 15.63 -8.33 -2.08
C MET A 119 16.26 -8.51 -0.69
N LYS A 120 15.57 -9.18 0.21
CA LYS A 120 16.07 -9.42 1.57
C LYS A 120 17.38 -10.19 1.58
N ARG A 121 17.49 -11.26 0.79
CA ARG A 121 18.66 -12.14 0.78
C ARG A 121 19.86 -11.51 0.09
N GLU A 122 19.69 -10.97 -1.13
CA GLU A 122 20.80 -10.51 -1.97
C GLU A 122 21.22 -9.08 -1.64
N LEU A 123 20.28 -8.17 -1.38
CA LEU A 123 20.58 -6.81 -0.96
C LEU A 123 20.80 -6.70 0.57
N ARG A 124 20.56 -7.77 1.32
CA ARG A 124 20.65 -7.81 2.80
C ARG A 124 19.82 -6.70 3.44
N LEU A 125 18.66 -6.43 2.86
CA LEU A 125 17.78 -5.37 3.29
C LEU A 125 16.84 -5.88 4.39
N ARG A 126 16.80 -5.17 5.51
CA ARG A 126 15.77 -5.31 6.54
C ARG A 126 14.84 -4.13 6.41
N LEU A 127 13.53 -4.39 6.28
CA LEU A 127 12.54 -3.35 6.18
C LEU A 127 12.40 -2.61 7.51
N LYS A 128 12.33 -1.27 7.43
CA LYS A 128 11.95 -0.43 8.57
C LYS A 128 10.44 -0.50 8.79
N TYR A 129 9.69 -0.57 7.69
CA TYR A 129 8.25 -0.69 7.67
C TYR A 129 7.86 -2.01 6.98
N PRO A 130 7.94 -3.16 7.72
CA PRO A 130 7.61 -4.47 7.14
C PRO A 130 6.15 -4.61 6.74
N THR A 131 5.27 -3.86 7.38
CA THR A 131 3.85 -3.72 7.02
C THR A 131 3.41 -2.25 7.17
N PRO A 132 2.37 -1.82 6.47
CA PRO A 132 1.83 -0.46 6.61
C PRO A 132 1.39 -0.11 8.02
N ASP A 133 0.92 -1.09 8.80
CA ASP A 133 0.48 -0.88 10.17
C ASP A 133 1.56 -0.25 11.05
N VAL A 134 2.83 -0.58 10.81
CA VAL A 134 3.96 -0.01 11.56
C VAL A 134 4.02 1.51 11.36
N MET A 135 3.91 1.99 10.12
CA MET A 135 3.90 3.42 9.82
C MET A 135 2.59 4.07 10.30
N LEU A 136 1.45 3.42 10.08
CA LEU A 136 0.15 3.95 10.49
C LEU A 136 0.09 4.14 12.01
N ALA A 137 0.69 3.26 12.81
CA ALA A 137 0.78 3.43 14.26
C ALA A 137 1.58 4.67 14.69
N GLU A 138 2.53 5.13 13.86
CA GLU A 138 3.32 6.32 14.12
C GLU A 138 2.58 7.63 13.75
N VAL A 139 1.79 7.61 12.66
CA VAL A 139 1.25 8.82 12.05
C VAL A 139 -0.27 9.00 12.21
N ALA A 140 -1.00 7.93 12.56
CA ALA A 140 -2.44 8.00 12.74
C ALA A 140 -2.81 8.89 13.95
N PRO A 141 -3.88 9.70 13.85
CA PRO A 141 -4.35 10.49 14.97
C PRO A 141 -4.82 9.57 16.11
N PRO A 142 -4.61 9.96 17.38
CA PRO A 142 -5.09 9.17 18.50
C PRO A 142 -6.60 9.00 18.42
N ALA A 143 -7.09 7.81 18.81
CA ALA A 143 -8.52 7.54 18.82
C ALA A 143 -9.26 8.63 19.63
N LEU A 144 -10.27 9.23 19.02
CA LEU A 144 -11.15 10.17 19.71
C LEU A 144 -11.73 9.43 20.93
N LYS A 145 -11.32 9.82 22.14
CA LYS A 145 -11.96 9.33 23.37
C LYS A 145 -13.45 9.65 23.22
N LYS A 146 -14.29 8.61 23.13
CA LYS A 146 -15.73 8.79 23.29
C LYS A 146 -15.91 9.60 24.57
N GLN A 147 -16.33 10.86 24.44
CA GLN A 147 -16.86 11.60 25.58
C GLN A 147 -18.04 10.76 26.08
N MET A 148 -17.82 10.06 27.18
CA MET A 148 -18.91 9.49 27.93
C MET A 148 -19.83 10.66 28.29
N ALA A 149 -20.97 10.73 27.62
CA ALA A 149 -22.06 11.60 28.06
C ALA A 149 -22.36 11.23 29.53
N LEU A 150 -22.07 12.13 30.43
CA LEU A 150 -22.59 12.06 31.80
C LEU A 150 -24.11 12.07 31.69
N PRO A 151 -24.82 11.08 32.27
CA PRO A 151 -26.25 11.19 32.41
C PRO A 151 -26.54 12.31 33.42
N LEU A 152 -27.43 13.21 33.05
CA LEU A 152 -28.08 14.17 33.94
C LEU A 152 -28.92 13.46 34.98
#